data_b551e921473ba7702b12c9f23a7db1f0
#
_entry.id   b551e921473ba7702b12c9f23a7db1f0
#
_cell.length_a   1.000
_cell.length_b   1.000
_cell.length_c   1.000
_cell.angle_alpha   90.00
_cell.angle_beta   90.00
_cell.angle_gamma   90.00
#
_symmetry.space_group_name_H-M   'P 1'
#
loop_
_entity.id
_entity.type
_entity.pdbx_description
1 polymer ?
#
loop_
_entity_poly.entity_id
_entity_poly.type
_entity_poly.pdbx_seq_one_letter_code
_entity_poly.pdbx_strand_id
1 'polypeptide(L)'
;MRNRRMILGLIVVCLFIARQGLAGDFSLTSPQISAGSSLRNEQVLNGFGCSGENISPELHWSDAPAGTKSFAVTVYDPDAPTGSGWWHWVVFNIPASVSSLAANSGNGQSNLLPPGSIQSRTDFGNTGYGGACPPAEDAVHHYQFTIWALDVETLALDENASAAMVGFFLHQHQLGRAVLTAVYDR
;
A
#
# COMPACT_ATOMS: atom_id res chain seq x y z
N MET A 1 -78.80 23.35 -7.28
CA MET A 1 -77.91 22.33 -7.86
C MET A 1 -76.49 22.91 -7.94
N ARG A 2 -75.59 22.40 -7.12
CA ARG A 2 -74.26 23.00 -6.97
C ARG A 2 -73.21 21.99 -7.44
N ASN A 3 -72.64 22.19 -8.64
CA ASN A 3 -71.62 21.32 -9.23
C ASN A 3 -70.29 21.49 -8.50
N ARG A 4 -69.86 20.43 -7.80
CA ARG A 4 -68.47 20.28 -7.23
C ARG A 4 -67.60 19.70 -8.33
N ARG A 5 -66.69 20.53 -8.87
CA ARG A 5 -65.58 20.03 -9.70
C ARG A 5 -64.47 19.49 -8.78
N MET A 6 -64.27 18.20 -8.87
CA MET A 6 -63.13 17.51 -8.22
C MET A 6 -61.88 17.72 -9.10
N ILE A 7 -60.88 18.44 -8.59
CA ILE A 7 -59.59 18.56 -9.23
C ILE A 7 -58.72 17.39 -8.74
N LEU A 8 -58.41 16.48 -9.65
CA LEU A 8 -57.52 15.37 -9.41
C LEU A 8 -56.07 15.87 -9.57
N GLY A 9 -55.35 16.07 -8.46
CA GLY A 9 -53.95 16.44 -8.48
C GLY A 9 -53.05 15.23 -8.81
N LEU A 10 -52.34 15.29 -9.93
CA LEU A 10 -51.37 14.29 -10.36
C LEU A 10 -50.06 14.51 -9.58
N ILE A 11 -49.74 13.64 -8.62
CA ILE A 11 -48.47 13.65 -7.91
C ILE A 11 -47.45 12.90 -8.77
N VAL A 12 -46.53 13.62 -9.40
CA VAL A 12 -45.38 13.04 -10.09
C VAL A 12 -44.32 12.73 -9.05
N VAL A 13 -44.16 11.46 -8.71
CA VAL A 13 -43.07 10.98 -7.86
C VAL A 13 -41.81 10.79 -8.74
N CYS A 14 -40.88 11.73 -8.70
CA CYS A 14 -39.56 11.55 -9.31
C CYS A 14 -38.76 10.56 -8.47
N LEU A 15 -38.68 9.31 -8.90
CA LEU A 15 -37.72 8.35 -8.34
C LEU A 15 -36.29 8.75 -8.80
N PHE A 16 -35.52 9.34 -7.91
CA PHE A 16 -34.07 9.44 -8.05
C PHE A 16 -33.46 8.06 -7.85
N ILE A 17 -33.19 7.33 -8.93
CA ILE A 17 -32.36 6.13 -8.90
C ILE A 17 -30.93 6.61 -8.75
N ALA A 18 -30.41 6.60 -7.51
CA ALA A 18 -28.99 6.75 -7.27
C ALA A 18 -28.30 5.53 -7.92
N ARG A 19 -27.58 5.76 -9.02
CA ARG A 19 -26.64 4.77 -9.55
C ARG A 19 -25.56 4.56 -8.51
N GLN A 20 -25.66 3.51 -7.73
CA GLN A 20 -24.50 2.96 -7.01
C GLN A 20 -23.56 2.42 -8.09
N GLY A 21 -22.53 3.21 -8.42
CA GLY A 21 -21.39 2.68 -9.16
C GLY A 21 -20.84 1.53 -8.32
N LEU A 22 -20.64 0.36 -8.93
CA LEU A 22 -19.87 -0.72 -8.32
C LEU A 22 -18.46 -0.12 -8.07
N ALA A 23 -18.13 0.15 -6.81
CA ALA A 23 -16.75 0.45 -6.44
C ALA A 23 -15.95 -0.80 -6.80
N GLY A 24 -14.86 -0.62 -7.56
CA GLY A 24 -13.90 -1.69 -7.80
C GLY A 24 -13.28 -2.16 -6.49
N ASP A 25 -12.69 -3.34 -6.48
CA ASP A 25 -11.93 -3.80 -5.32
C ASP A 25 -10.65 -2.97 -5.19
N PHE A 26 -10.34 -2.50 -3.96
CA PHE A 26 -9.09 -1.81 -3.68
C PHE A 26 -7.91 -2.67 -4.14
N SER A 27 -7.10 -2.17 -5.04
CA SER A 27 -6.08 -2.93 -5.76
C SER A 27 -4.70 -2.28 -5.69
N LEU A 28 -3.66 -3.12 -5.75
CA LEU A 28 -2.25 -2.72 -5.87
C LEU A 28 -1.64 -3.43 -7.08
N THR A 29 -1.00 -2.67 -7.94
CA THR A 29 -0.32 -3.16 -9.14
C THR A 29 1.06 -2.53 -9.30
N SER A 30 1.90 -3.13 -10.15
CA SER A 30 3.20 -2.60 -10.53
C SER A 30 3.51 -2.96 -11.98
N PRO A 31 4.15 -2.08 -12.76
CA PRO A 31 4.64 -2.43 -14.09
C PRO A 31 5.88 -3.33 -14.06
N GLN A 32 6.57 -3.42 -12.91
CA GLN A 32 7.84 -4.13 -12.77
C GLN A 32 7.71 -5.49 -12.09
N ILE A 33 6.69 -5.68 -11.27
CA ILE A 33 6.43 -6.94 -10.55
C ILE A 33 4.99 -7.39 -10.77
N SER A 34 4.77 -8.69 -10.84
CA SER A 34 3.46 -9.30 -10.96
C SER A 34 3.25 -10.33 -9.86
N ALA A 35 2.01 -10.60 -9.51
CA ALA A 35 1.67 -11.59 -8.47
C ALA A 35 2.30 -12.96 -8.80
N GLY A 36 3.03 -13.53 -7.84
CA GLY A 36 3.71 -14.82 -7.95
C GLY A 36 4.95 -14.83 -8.86
N SER A 37 5.33 -13.69 -9.50
CA SER A 37 6.55 -13.63 -10.31
C SER A 37 7.79 -13.41 -9.45
N SER A 38 8.94 -13.90 -9.94
CA SER A 38 10.22 -13.62 -9.30
C SER A 38 10.57 -12.14 -9.42
N LEU A 39 11.11 -11.56 -8.34
CA LEU A 39 11.72 -10.24 -8.34
C LEU A 39 12.93 -10.23 -9.28
N ARG A 40 13.15 -9.10 -9.94
CA ARG A 40 14.30 -8.91 -10.83
C ARG A 40 15.46 -8.33 -10.04
N ASN A 41 16.64 -8.30 -10.68
CA ASN A 41 17.86 -7.76 -10.08
C ASN A 41 17.71 -6.32 -9.57
N GLU A 42 16.85 -5.51 -10.19
CA GLU A 42 16.56 -4.15 -9.76
C GLU A 42 16.01 -4.11 -8.33
N GLN A 43 15.15 -5.08 -7.94
CA GLN A 43 14.51 -5.14 -6.61
C GLN A 43 15.31 -5.94 -5.59
N VAL A 44 16.44 -6.53 -5.98
CA VAL A 44 17.32 -7.31 -5.11
C VAL A 44 18.23 -6.37 -4.32
N LEU A 45 18.53 -6.73 -3.07
CA LEU A 45 19.40 -5.98 -2.17
C LEU A 45 20.83 -5.87 -2.75
N ASN A 46 21.47 -4.75 -2.48
CA ASN A 46 22.92 -4.61 -2.62
C ASN A 46 23.56 -4.71 -1.22
N GLY A 47 23.88 -5.93 -0.80
CA GLY A 47 24.38 -6.22 0.54
C GLY A 47 24.05 -7.65 0.98
N PHE A 48 24.51 -8.07 2.13
CA PHE A 48 24.32 -9.42 2.70
C PHE A 48 24.67 -10.57 1.74
N GLY A 49 25.63 -10.33 0.83
CA GLY A 49 26.03 -11.30 -0.19
C GLY A 49 25.17 -11.27 -1.47
N CYS A 50 24.21 -10.37 -1.56
CA CYS A 50 23.50 -10.05 -2.79
C CYS A 50 24.11 -8.83 -3.49
N SER A 51 23.94 -8.75 -4.82
CA SER A 51 24.51 -7.69 -5.67
C SER A 51 23.46 -7.12 -6.63
N GLY A 52 22.26 -6.87 -6.12
CA GLY A 52 21.19 -6.22 -6.85
C GLY A 52 21.31 -4.70 -6.88
N GLU A 53 20.35 -4.04 -7.51
CA GLU A 53 20.35 -2.59 -7.64
C GLU A 53 19.65 -1.88 -6.47
N ASN A 54 18.93 -2.62 -5.64
CA ASN A 54 18.19 -2.12 -4.47
C ASN A 54 17.19 -1.02 -4.80
N ILE A 55 16.51 -1.12 -5.93
CA ILE A 55 15.53 -0.14 -6.42
C ILE A 55 14.13 -0.61 -6.00
N SER A 56 13.41 0.20 -5.22
CA SER A 56 11.99 -0.06 -4.94
C SER A 56 11.17 -0.01 -6.23
N PRO A 57 10.21 -0.94 -6.43
CA PRO A 57 9.39 -0.93 -7.65
C PRO A 57 8.46 0.28 -7.68
N GLU A 58 8.01 0.63 -8.87
CA GLU A 58 6.89 1.51 -9.07
C GLU A 58 5.60 0.80 -8.63
N LEU A 59 4.76 1.50 -7.86
CA LEU A 59 3.51 0.98 -7.31
C LEU A 59 2.35 1.88 -7.70
N HIS A 60 1.22 1.29 -8.09
CA HIS A 60 -0.03 1.97 -8.39
C HIS A 60 -1.17 1.34 -7.62
N TRP A 61 -2.11 2.15 -7.14
CA TRP A 61 -3.30 1.65 -6.46
C TRP A 61 -4.55 2.40 -6.92
N SER A 62 -5.69 1.73 -6.87
CA SER A 62 -6.99 2.28 -7.25
C SER A 62 -8.11 1.76 -6.37
N ASP A 63 -9.26 2.43 -6.46
CA ASP A 63 -10.49 2.03 -5.79
C ASP A 63 -10.37 1.96 -4.25
N ALA A 64 -9.62 2.90 -3.67
CA ALA A 64 -9.48 3.02 -2.23
C ALA A 64 -10.85 3.18 -1.54
N PRO A 65 -11.05 2.57 -0.35
CA PRO A 65 -12.29 2.70 0.41
C PRO A 65 -12.70 4.16 0.65
N ALA A 66 -14.00 4.42 0.64
CA ALA A 66 -14.52 5.74 0.98
C ALA A 66 -14.08 6.15 2.40
N GLY A 67 -13.72 7.41 2.58
CA GLY A 67 -13.23 7.91 3.86
C GLY A 67 -11.72 7.79 4.06
N THR A 68 -10.98 7.28 3.07
CA THR A 68 -9.51 7.25 3.11
C THR A 68 -8.94 8.67 3.21
N LYS A 69 -8.10 8.89 4.22
CA LYS A 69 -7.45 10.19 4.49
C LYS A 69 -5.94 10.16 4.25
N SER A 70 -5.32 8.98 4.34
CA SER A 70 -3.92 8.77 3.97
C SER A 70 -3.68 7.33 3.55
N PHE A 71 -2.49 7.09 3.00
CA PHE A 71 -2.02 5.75 2.68
C PHE A 71 -0.70 5.42 3.39
N ALA A 72 -0.42 4.13 3.48
CA ALA A 72 0.90 3.61 3.80
C ALA A 72 1.26 2.45 2.87
N VAL A 73 2.56 2.27 2.61
CA VAL A 73 3.10 1.12 1.88
C VAL A 73 4.04 0.37 2.80
N THR A 74 3.91 -0.95 2.82
CA THR A 74 4.84 -1.84 3.52
C THR A 74 5.31 -2.95 2.60
N VAL A 75 6.56 -3.39 2.78
CA VAL A 75 7.10 -4.61 2.15
C VAL A 75 7.60 -5.52 3.26
N TYR A 76 7.06 -6.73 3.30
CA TYR A 76 7.30 -7.69 4.35
C TYR A 76 7.54 -9.09 3.78
N ASP A 77 8.53 -9.78 4.32
CA ASP A 77 8.88 -11.16 4.03
C ASP A 77 8.51 -12.03 5.26
N PRO A 78 7.43 -12.82 5.21
CA PRO A 78 7.06 -13.71 6.30
C PRO A 78 7.93 -14.96 6.41
N ASP A 79 8.68 -15.31 5.37
CA ASP A 79 9.46 -16.53 5.27
C ASP A 79 10.88 -16.38 5.85
N ALA A 80 11.32 -15.14 6.09
CA ALA A 80 12.63 -14.88 6.65
C ALA A 80 12.83 -15.62 8.00
N PRO A 81 13.93 -16.36 8.19
CA PRO A 81 14.14 -17.25 9.35
C PRO A 81 14.53 -16.50 10.61
N THR A 82 13.72 -15.51 11.03
CA THR A 82 13.99 -14.62 12.18
C THR A 82 13.01 -14.79 13.33
N GLY A 83 12.00 -15.65 13.21
CA GLY A 83 10.92 -15.80 14.17
C GLY A 83 9.82 -14.74 14.08
N SER A 84 10.04 -13.65 13.33
CA SER A 84 9.06 -12.57 13.11
C SER A 84 9.00 -12.09 11.65
N GLY A 85 9.58 -12.84 10.71
CA GLY A 85 9.74 -12.39 9.33
C GLY A 85 10.72 -11.23 9.21
N TRP A 86 10.64 -10.46 8.12
CA TRP A 86 11.54 -9.33 7.86
C TRP A 86 10.84 -8.19 7.15
N TRP A 87 10.95 -6.98 7.71
CA TRP A 87 10.40 -5.77 7.11
C TRP A 87 11.45 -5.12 6.20
N HIS A 88 11.10 -5.02 4.91
CA HIS A 88 11.96 -4.51 3.86
C HIS A 88 11.74 -3.02 3.57
N TRP A 89 10.53 -2.52 3.78
CA TRP A 89 10.16 -1.13 3.54
C TRP A 89 8.92 -0.75 4.34
N VAL A 90 8.93 0.45 4.90
CA VAL A 90 7.79 1.01 5.62
C VAL A 90 7.71 2.49 5.33
N VAL A 91 6.66 2.93 4.67
CA VAL A 91 6.36 4.34 4.42
C VAL A 91 4.91 4.63 4.75
N PHE A 92 4.64 5.72 5.44
CA PHE A 92 3.30 6.13 5.89
C PHE A 92 3.11 7.63 5.77
N ASN A 93 1.89 8.13 6.08
CA ASN A 93 1.48 9.51 5.87
C ASN A 93 1.53 9.94 4.39
N ILE A 94 1.29 8.99 3.47
CA ILE A 94 1.16 9.29 2.05
C ILE A 94 -0.21 9.98 1.86
N PRO A 95 -0.26 11.19 1.28
CA PRO A 95 -1.52 11.93 1.12
C PRO A 95 -2.59 11.15 0.33
N ALA A 96 -3.87 11.28 0.69
CA ALA A 96 -4.99 10.61 0.02
C ALA A 96 -5.14 10.98 -1.48
N SER A 97 -4.56 12.08 -1.92
CA SER A 97 -4.53 12.50 -3.33
C SER A 97 -3.54 11.73 -4.19
N VAL A 98 -2.68 10.91 -3.58
CA VAL A 98 -1.65 10.13 -4.26
C VAL A 98 -2.21 8.75 -4.59
N SER A 99 -1.95 8.25 -5.80
CA SER A 99 -2.35 6.91 -6.27
C SER A 99 -1.18 6.07 -6.79
N SER A 100 0.07 6.56 -6.63
CA SER A 100 1.26 5.83 -7.05
C SER A 100 2.51 6.28 -6.32
N LEU A 101 3.51 5.42 -6.24
CA LEU A 101 4.90 5.75 -5.92
C LEU A 101 5.77 5.38 -7.12
N ALA A 102 6.62 6.29 -7.55
CA ALA A 102 7.57 6.04 -8.64
C ALA A 102 8.62 4.99 -8.23
N ALA A 103 9.21 4.33 -9.22
CA ALA A 103 10.37 3.48 -8.97
C ALA A 103 11.47 4.27 -8.25
N ASN A 104 12.20 3.62 -7.35
CA ASN A 104 13.24 4.22 -6.52
C ASN A 104 12.73 5.22 -5.45
N SER A 105 11.43 5.33 -5.21
CA SER A 105 10.90 6.16 -4.10
C SER A 105 11.37 5.69 -2.72
N GLY A 106 11.75 4.42 -2.58
CA GLY A 106 12.31 3.87 -1.35
C GLY A 106 13.73 4.32 -1.04
N ASN A 107 14.43 4.95 -1.98
CA ASN A 107 15.75 5.52 -1.74
C ASN A 107 15.61 6.87 -1.01
N GLY A 108 16.07 6.94 0.24
CA GLY A 108 15.95 8.15 1.06
C GLY A 108 16.63 9.41 0.49
N GLN A 109 17.51 9.26 -0.52
CA GLN A 109 18.17 10.37 -1.21
C GLN A 109 17.45 10.81 -2.50
N SER A 110 16.43 10.07 -2.95
CA SER A 110 15.78 10.32 -4.24
C SER A 110 14.84 11.53 -4.24
N ASN A 111 14.33 11.94 -3.08
CA ASN A 111 13.26 12.96 -2.94
C ASN A 111 12.00 12.66 -3.79
N LEU A 112 11.74 11.38 -4.10
CA LEU A 112 10.61 10.95 -4.93
C LEU A 112 9.35 10.65 -4.12
N LEU A 113 9.44 10.61 -2.79
CA LEU A 113 8.27 10.43 -1.94
C LEU A 113 7.38 11.68 -1.96
N PRO A 114 6.06 11.51 -1.92
CA PRO A 114 5.13 12.62 -1.76
C PRO A 114 5.43 13.43 -0.51
N PRO A 115 5.30 14.77 -0.55
CA PRO A 115 5.52 15.62 0.62
C PRO A 115 4.68 15.17 1.83
N GLY A 116 5.29 15.13 3.00
CA GLY A 116 4.66 14.68 4.24
C GLY A 116 4.78 13.18 4.52
N SER A 117 5.16 12.37 3.52
CA SER A 117 5.43 10.95 3.73
C SER A 117 6.68 10.72 4.57
N ILE A 118 6.62 9.71 5.44
CA ILE A 118 7.73 9.33 6.34
C ILE A 118 8.12 7.88 6.03
N GLN A 119 9.41 7.64 5.82
CA GLN A 119 9.97 6.30 5.84
C GLN A 119 10.49 5.99 7.24
N SER A 120 10.01 4.91 7.85
CA SER A 120 10.51 4.49 9.14
C SER A 120 11.49 3.32 9.03
N ARG A 121 12.04 2.99 10.19
CA ARG A 121 13.08 1.97 10.31
C ARG A 121 12.58 0.59 9.93
N THR A 122 13.33 -0.09 9.06
CA THR A 122 13.18 -1.49 8.67
C THR A 122 13.98 -2.43 9.58
N ASP A 123 13.88 -3.74 9.33
CA ASP A 123 14.71 -4.71 10.07
C ASP A 123 16.18 -4.70 9.63
N PHE A 124 16.51 -4.00 8.54
CA PHE A 124 17.92 -3.66 8.22
C PHE A 124 18.52 -2.62 9.16
N GLY A 125 17.72 -2.02 10.05
CA GLY A 125 18.17 -1.01 11.03
C GLY A 125 18.22 0.42 10.51
N ASN A 126 17.93 0.64 9.23
CA ASN A 126 17.86 1.95 8.57
C ASN A 126 16.47 2.20 7.97
N THR A 127 16.23 3.40 7.47
CA THR A 127 15.04 3.78 6.73
C THR A 127 15.24 3.49 5.23
N GLY A 128 14.11 3.37 4.50
CA GLY A 128 14.12 3.16 3.06
C GLY A 128 13.89 1.71 2.65
N TYR A 129 13.95 1.48 1.35
CA TYR A 129 13.75 0.15 0.76
C TYR A 129 15.03 -0.69 0.87
N GLY A 130 14.89 -1.87 1.45
CA GLY A 130 15.89 -2.94 1.37
C GLY A 130 15.34 -4.07 0.49
N GLY A 131 16.04 -4.38 -0.58
CA GLY A 131 15.63 -5.39 -1.55
C GLY A 131 15.66 -6.82 -1.02
N ALA A 132 15.17 -7.76 -1.82
CA ALA A 132 15.20 -9.18 -1.52
C ALA A 132 16.63 -9.71 -1.43
N CYS A 133 16.91 -10.50 -0.40
CA CYS A 133 18.17 -11.23 -0.26
C CYS A 133 17.99 -12.37 0.76
N PRO A 134 17.25 -13.43 0.43
CA PRO A 134 17.06 -14.56 1.32
C PRO A 134 18.39 -15.29 1.53
N PRO A 135 18.55 -16.13 2.55
CA PRO A 135 19.70 -17.01 2.68
C PRO A 135 19.89 -17.87 1.42
N ALA A 136 21.16 -18.16 1.06
CA ALA A 136 21.42 -19.07 -0.05
C ALA A 136 20.88 -20.48 0.27
N GLU A 137 20.33 -21.16 -0.73
CA GLU A 137 19.76 -22.51 -0.61
C GLU A 137 18.52 -22.61 0.29
N ASP A 138 17.94 -21.48 0.74
CA ASP A 138 16.69 -21.48 1.46
C ASP A 138 15.50 -21.70 0.49
N ALA A 139 14.33 -21.97 1.03
CA ALA A 139 13.11 -22.07 0.23
C ALA A 139 12.81 -20.72 -0.44
N VAL A 140 11.93 -20.73 -1.44
CA VAL A 140 11.43 -19.50 -2.07
C VAL A 140 10.76 -18.61 -1.03
N HIS A 141 11.17 -17.36 -0.93
CA HIS A 141 10.57 -16.34 -0.05
C HIS A 141 9.49 -15.53 -0.77
N HIS A 142 8.50 -15.07 -0.01
CA HIS A 142 7.36 -14.28 -0.49
C HIS A 142 7.46 -12.84 0.00
N TYR A 143 7.61 -11.90 -0.92
CA TYR A 143 7.70 -10.48 -0.62
C TYR A 143 6.32 -9.84 -0.80
N GLN A 144 5.67 -9.49 0.31
CA GLN A 144 4.34 -8.90 0.35
C GLN A 144 4.43 -7.37 0.27
N PHE A 145 4.16 -6.82 -0.89
CA PHE A 145 3.96 -5.38 -1.08
C PHE A 145 2.51 -5.07 -0.72
N THR A 146 2.29 -4.25 0.30
CA THR A 146 0.94 -3.94 0.78
C THR A 146 0.70 -2.44 0.77
N ILE A 147 -0.39 -2.01 0.14
CA ILE A 147 -0.95 -0.67 0.28
C ILE A 147 -2.05 -0.69 1.34
N TRP A 148 -2.01 0.25 2.27
CA TRP A 148 -2.97 0.44 3.36
C TRP A 148 -3.71 1.75 3.14
N ALA A 149 -5.05 1.73 3.18
CA ALA A 149 -5.89 2.91 3.19
C ALA A 149 -6.33 3.19 4.63
N LEU A 150 -6.07 4.42 5.13
CA LEU A 150 -6.24 4.78 6.53
C LEU A 150 -7.32 5.84 6.73
N ASP A 151 -8.01 5.79 7.88
CA ASP A 151 -9.05 6.74 8.28
C ASP A 151 -8.50 8.01 8.96
N VAL A 152 -7.19 8.15 9.07
CA VAL A 152 -6.47 9.30 9.64
C VAL A 152 -5.57 9.95 8.59
N GLU A 153 -5.37 11.26 8.69
CA GLU A 153 -4.47 12.01 7.79
C GLU A 153 -3.00 11.69 8.08
N THR A 154 -2.68 11.51 9.37
CA THR A 154 -1.32 11.21 9.82
C THR A 154 -1.33 10.23 10.97
N LEU A 155 -0.38 9.31 10.96
CA LEU A 155 0.05 8.58 12.15
C LEU A 155 1.05 9.44 12.91
N ALA A 156 0.86 9.59 14.23
CA ALA A 156 1.74 10.39 15.08
C ALA A 156 3.03 9.62 15.43
N LEU A 157 3.77 9.22 14.38
CA LEU A 157 5.02 8.47 14.43
C LEU A 157 6.09 9.18 13.60
N ASP A 158 7.35 8.90 13.90
CA ASP A 158 8.52 9.43 13.18
C ASP A 158 9.32 8.31 12.49
N GLU A 159 10.43 8.69 11.87
CA GLU A 159 11.34 7.77 11.17
C GLU A 159 12.00 6.73 12.08
N ASN A 160 12.00 6.93 13.40
CA ASN A 160 12.57 6.01 14.37
C ASN A 160 11.60 4.91 14.80
N ALA A 161 10.32 5.02 14.44
CA ALA A 161 9.34 4.00 14.74
C ALA A 161 9.76 2.65 14.15
N SER A 162 9.64 1.56 14.92
CA SER A 162 9.86 0.23 14.38
C SER A 162 8.74 -0.17 13.43
N ALA A 163 9.04 -1.03 12.46
CA ALA A 163 8.03 -1.56 11.54
C ALA A 163 6.86 -2.21 12.28
N ALA A 164 7.11 -2.93 13.37
CA ALA A 164 6.08 -3.54 14.21
C ALA A 164 5.17 -2.48 14.86
N MET A 165 5.74 -1.35 15.33
CA MET A 165 4.96 -0.23 15.87
C MET A 165 4.09 0.40 14.78
N VAL A 166 4.63 0.67 13.61
CA VAL A 166 3.84 1.18 12.48
C VAL A 166 2.74 0.19 12.12
N GLY A 167 3.05 -1.10 12.01
CA GLY A 167 2.07 -2.16 11.73
C GLY A 167 0.90 -2.18 12.71
N PHE A 168 1.16 -1.96 14.01
CA PHE A 168 0.10 -1.84 15.01
C PHE A 168 -0.87 -0.70 14.70
N PHE A 169 -0.37 0.50 14.38
CA PHE A 169 -1.20 1.65 14.03
C PHE A 169 -1.91 1.46 12.68
N LEU A 170 -1.25 0.83 11.69
CA LEU A 170 -1.88 0.49 10.42
C LEU A 170 -3.11 -0.39 10.64
N HIS A 171 -3.02 -1.43 11.47
CA HIS A 171 -4.15 -2.31 11.78
C HIS A 171 -5.28 -1.59 12.53
N GLN A 172 -4.94 -0.61 13.39
CA GLN A 172 -5.93 0.17 14.13
C GLN A 172 -6.72 1.13 13.25
N HIS A 173 -6.09 1.68 12.20
CA HIS A 173 -6.65 2.75 11.36
C HIS A 173 -7.03 2.31 9.94
N GLN A 174 -6.83 1.04 9.57
CA GLN A 174 -7.13 0.58 8.21
C GLN A 174 -8.63 0.59 7.90
N LEU A 175 -8.97 1.20 6.77
CA LEU A 175 -10.25 1.05 6.08
C LEU A 175 -10.23 -0.12 5.09
N GLY A 176 -9.04 -0.43 4.57
CA GLY A 176 -8.80 -1.54 3.65
C GLY A 176 -7.31 -1.66 3.31
N ARG A 177 -6.97 -2.78 2.70
CA ARG A 177 -5.62 -3.01 2.18
C ARG A 177 -5.66 -3.86 0.93
N ALA A 178 -4.66 -3.69 0.05
CA ALA A 178 -4.42 -4.56 -1.09
C ALA A 178 -2.97 -5.05 -1.07
N VAL A 179 -2.76 -6.30 -1.48
CA VAL A 179 -1.46 -6.97 -1.41
C VAL A 179 -1.05 -7.46 -2.79
N LEU A 180 0.17 -7.18 -3.19
CA LEU A 180 0.86 -7.75 -4.35
C LEU A 180 2.04 -8.56 -3.83
N THR A 181 2.00 -9.88 -4.00
CA THR A 181 3.08 -10.76 -3.54
C THR A 181 3.94 -11.18 -4.72
N ALA A 182 5.24 -10.91 -4.63
CA ALA A 182 6.27 -11.44 -5.51
C ALA A 182 7.11 -12.47 -4.76
N VAL A 183 7.94 -13.22 -5.49
CA VAL A 183 8.81 -14.26 -4.89
C VAL A 183 10.27 -14.00 -5.24
N TYR A 184 11.18 -14.56 -4.46
CA TYR A 184 12.61 -14.59 -4.78
C TYR A 184 13.32 -15.70 -4.00
N ASP A 185 14.30 -16.31 -4.65
CA ASP A 185 15.22 -17.32 -4.11
C ASP A 185 16.62 -17.11 -4.70
N ARG A 186 17.66 -17.76 -4.12
CA ARG A 186 19.03 -17.69 -4.64
C ARG A 186 19.89 -18.93 -4.30
#